data_05dae7bab206dd857e1f69e55985849d
#
_entry.id   05dae7bab206dd857e1f69e55985849d
#
_cell.length_a   1.000
_cell.length_b   1.000
_cell.length_c   1.000
_cell.angle_alpha   90.00
_cell.angle_beta   90.00
_cell.angle_gamma   90.00
#
_symmetry.space_group_name_H-M   'P 1'
#
loop_
_entity.id
_entity.type
_entity.pdbx_description
1 polymer ?
#
loop_
_entity_poly.entity_id
_entity_poly.type
_entity_poly.pdbx_seq_one_letter_code
_entity_poly.pdbx_strand_id
1 'polypeptide(L)'
;KVFYQGTDVNSALGISLLGNKVIISCSPNVFVFTDDNGDDVPDKKEVFFQGIQGLQHDHGMHTFVFGPDGRLYFNFGNEGKSLLNAAGDTVVDVHGHKVVTNGKPFREGMVMRANIDGSQVEVLGNNFRNNYEVAIDPFGTLWQSDNDDDGNKGTRINYVMEYGNYGYRDEMTGASWSTRRTNMEKE
;
A
#
# COMPACT_ATOMS: atom_id res chain seq x y z
N LYS A 1 17.61 -7.73 -21.85
CA LYS A 1 17.11 -6.44 -22.34
C LYS A 1 16.64 -5.62 -21.14
N VAL A 2 16.91 -4.34 -21.11
CA VAL A 2 16.38 -3.43 -20.08
C VAL A 2 15.07 -2.85 -20.60
N PHE A 3 13.98 -3.02 -19.84
CA PHE A 3 12.68 -2.47 -20.19
C PHE A 3 12.64 -0.95 -20.00
N TYR A 4 13.06 -0.45 -18.83
CA TYR A 4 13.16 0.97 -18.52
C TYR A 4 14.33 1.23 -17.56
N GLN A 5 14.96 2.39 -17.71
CA GLN A 5 16.01 2.86 -16.81
C GLN A 5 15.84 4.37 -16.57
N GLY A 6 15.77 4.75 -15.30
CA GLY A 6 15.64 6.16 -14.88
C GLY A 6 15.89 6.29 -13.38
N THR A 7 16.27 7.48 -12.94
CA THR A 7 16.47 7.79 -11.51
C THR A 7 15.18 7.80 -10.71
N ASP A 8 14.07 7.93 -11.37
CA ASP A 8 12.72 7.97 -10.83
C ASP A 8 12.15 6.59 -10.48
N VAL A 9 12.83 5.51 -10.85
CA VAL A 9 12.51 4.13 -10.43
C VAL A 9 13.58 3.56 -9.48
N ASN A 10 14.42 4.41 -8.90
CA ASN A 10 15.34 3.99 -7.86
C ASN A 10 14.56 3.50 -6.62
N SER A 11 15.03 2.40 -6.04
CA SER A 11 14.42 1.79 -4.86
C SER A 11 12.94 1.38 -5.07
N ALA A 12 12.63 0.82 -6.24
CA ALA A 12 11.32 0.23 -6.47
C ALA A 12 11.05 -0.90 -5.46
N LEU A 13 9.86 -0.89 -4.86
CA LEU A 13 9.43 -1.87 -3.85
C LEU A 13 8.58 -2.99 -4.44
N GLY A 14 7.90 -2.74 -5.54
CA GLY A 14 7.05 -3.73 -6.16
C GLY A 14 6.89 -3.52 -7.66
N ILE A 15 6.65 -4.61 -8.36
CA ILE A 15 6.39 -4.66 -9.79
C ILE A 15 5.25 -5.64 -10.06
N SER A 16 4.31 -5.24 -10.91
CA SER A 16 3.20 -6.09 -11.33
C SER A 16 2.93 -5.92 -12.82
N LEU A 17 2.48 -6.99 -13.46
CA LEU A 17 2.22 -7.02 -14.90
C LEU A 17 0.72 -7.15 -15.16
N LEU A 18 0.20 -6.34 -16.06
CA LEU A 18 -1.18 -6.39 -16.54
C LEU A 18 -1.20 -6.26 -18.07
N GLY A 19 -1.23 -7.38 -18.78
CA GLY A 19 -1.16 -7.39 -20.23
C GLY A 19 0.14 -6.74 -20.71
N ASN A 20 0.02 -5.67 -21.49
CA ASN A 20 1.14 -4.86 -21.97
C ASN A 20 1.55 -3.72 -21.01
N LYS A 21 1.06 -3.74 -19.78
CA LYS A 21 1.37 -2.72 -18.78
C LYS A 21 2.23 -3.27 -17.65
N VAL A 22 3.16 -2.45 -17.19
CA VAL A 22 3.99 -2.70 -16.01
C VAL A 22 3.68 -1.64 -14.96
N ILE A 23 3.21 -2.07 -13.79
CA ILE A 23 2.96 -1.19 -12.63
C ILE A 23 4.16 -1.29 -11.72
N ILE A 24 4.76 -0.15 -11.37
CA ILE A 24 5.93 -0.08 -10.49
C ILE A 24 5.63 0.87 -9.34
N SER A 25 5.77 0.37 -8.11
CA SER A 25 5.75 1.22 -6.93
C SER A 25 7.15 1.71 -6.60
N CYS A 26 7.33 3.01 -6.60
CA CYS A 26 8.59 3.67 -6.31
C CYS A 26 8.32 5.00 -5.60
N SER A 27 8.23 4.96 -4.27
CA SER A 27 7.88 6.15 -3.47
C SER A 27 8.67 7.39 -3.91
N PRO A 28 8.02 8.54 -4.07
CA PRO A 28 6.63 8.85 -3.68
C PRO A 28 5.57 8.49 -4.72
N ASN A 29 5.93 7.84 -5.82
CA ASN A 29 5.05 7.60 -6.96
C ASN A 29 4.81 6.10 -7.20
N VAL A 30 3.69 5.84 -7.86
CA VAL A 30 3.43 4.59 -8.57
C VAL A 30 3.28 4.93 -10.04
N PHE A 31 4.04 4.25 -10.88
CA PHE A 31 4.03 4.44 -12.32
C PHE A 31 3.37 3.28 -13.04
N VAL A 32 2.68 3.58 -14.12
CA VAL A 32 2.27 2.59 -15.14
C VAL A 32 3.06 2.87 -16.40
N PHE A 33 3.78 1.87 -16.86
CA PHE A 33 4.44 1.85 -18.15
C PHE A 33 3.61 1.01 -19.11
N THR A 34 3.42 1.46 -20.33
CA THR A 34 2.69 0.72 -21.38
C THR A 34 3.60 0.50 -22.58
N ASP A 35 3.71 -0.73 -23.00
CA ASP A 35 4.38 -1.15 -24.25
C ASP A 35 3.29 -1.47 -25.28
N ASP A 36 3.01 -0.53 -26.18
CA ASP A 36 1.92 -0.64 -27.14
C ASP A 36 2.30 -1.50 -28.38
N ASN A 37 3.60 -1.62 -28.64
CA ASN A 37 4.11 -2.28 -29.87
C ASN A 37 4.72 -3.66 -29.61
N GLY A 38 4.94 -4.04 -28.34
CA GLY A 38 5.46 -5.34 -27.93
C GLY A 38 6.97 -5.52 -28.16
N ASP A 39 7.73 -4.42 -28.16
CA ASP A 39 9.18 -4.48 -28.34
C ASP A 39 9.98 -4.54 -27.03
N ASP A 40 9.30 -4.65 -25.88
CA ASP A 40 9.82 -4.61 -24.51
C ASP A 40 10.52 -3.28 -24.17
N VAL A 41 10.03 -2.18 -24.73
CA VAL A 41 10.40 -0.81 -24.34
C VAL A 41 9.09 -0.04 -24.14
N PRO A 42 8.89 0.68 -23.04
CA PRO A 42 7.63 1.37 -22.83
C PRO A 42 7.47 2.57 -23.76
N ASP A 43 6.33 2.61 -24.46
CA ASP A 43 5.92 3.75 -25.29
C ASP A 43 5.34 4.90 -24.46
N LYS A 44 4.78 4.56 -23.27
CA LYS A 44 4.15 5.51 -22.36
C LYS A 44 4.57 5.25 -20.91
N LYS A 45 4.65 6.34 -20.17
CA LYS A 45 4.84 6.33 -18.72
C LYS A 45 3.87 7.32 -18.09
N GLU A 46 3.07 6.84 -17.16
CA GLU A 46 2.05 7.63 -16.49
C GLU A 46 2.18 7.48 -14.97
N VAL A 47 1.85 8.54 -14.24
CA VAL A 47 1.67 8.45 -12.79
C VAL A 47 0.31 7.80 -12.54
N PHE A 48 0.31 6.73 -11.75
CA PHE A 48 -0.91 6.04 -11.34
C PHE A 48 -1.42 6.55 -9.99
N PHE A 49 -0.53 6.51 -8.99
CA PHE A 49 -0.72 7.13 -7.69
C PHE A 49 0.53 7.89 -7.29
N GLN A 50 0.38 8.80 -6.35
CA GLN A 50 1.48 9.57 -5.77
C GLN A 50 1.18 9.95 -4.32
N GLY A 51 2.08 10.72 -3.69
CA GLY A 51 1.89 11.22 -2.33
C GLY A 51 2.34 10.25 -1.24
N ILE A 52 2.92 9.11 -1.62
CA ILE A 52 3.44 8.11 -0.70
C ILE A 52 4.82 8.58 -0.23
N GLN A 53 4.83 9.38 0.83
CA GLN A 53 6.02 10.07 1.32
C GLN A 53 6.32 9.65 2.76
N GLY A 54 7.59 9.37 3.03
CA GLY A 54 8.08 9.09 4.35
C GLY A 54 9.60 9.08 4.39
N LEU A 55 10.16 9.13 5.58
CA LEU A 55 11.61 9.04 5.77
C LEU A 55 12.14 7.64 5.43
N GLN A 56 11.33 6.63 5.66
CA GLN A 56 11.62 5.24 5.34
C GLN A 56 10.86 4.85 4.08
N HIS A 57 11.54 4.90 2.93
CA HIS A 57 10.92 4.59 1.64
C HIS A 57 10.40 3.14 1.57
N ASP A 58 11.04 2.22 2.28
CA ASP A 58 10.65 0.82 2.41
C ASP A 58 9.37 0.60 3.23
N HIS A 59 8.84 1.63 3.87
CA HIS A 59 7.51 1.67 4.48
C HIS A 59 6.47 2.39 3.58
N GLY A 60 6.79 2.56 2.32
CA GLY A 60 5.90 3.12 1.31
C GLY A 60 4.91 2.10 0.75
N MET A 61 4.53 2.27 -0.51
CA MET A 61 3.68 1.33 -1.22
C MET A 61 4.52 0.17 -1.75
N HIS A 62 4.05 -1.05 -1.52
CA HIS A 62 4.73 -2.25 -1.97
C HIS A 62 4.24 -2.69 -3.35
N THR A 63 3.57 -3.81 -3.47
CA THR A 63 3.17 -4.33 -4.77
C THR A 63 1.66 -4.33 -4.97
N PHE A 64 1.24 -4.63 -6.18
CA PHE A 64 -0.15 -4.79 -6.56
C PHE A 64 -0.44 -6.26 -6.87
N VAL A 65 -1.55 -6.77 -6.35
CA VAL A 65 -2.04 -8.12 -6.60
C VAL A 65 -3.41 -8.04 -7.24
N PHE A 66 -3.68 -8.90 -8.22
CA PHE A 66 -4.99 -8.96 -8.87
C PHE A 66 -5.89 -9.95 -8.14
N GLY A 67 -7.04 -9.49 -7.73
CA GLY A 67 -8.03 -10.32 -7.06
C GLY A 67 -8.91 -11.13 -8.00
N PRO A 68 -9.60 -12.15 -7.49
CA PRO A 68 -10.55 -12.95 -8.27
C PRO A 68 -11.76 -12.16 -8.75
N ASP A 69 -12.02 -11.00 -8.16
CA ASP A 69 -13.05 -10.03 -8.56
C ASP A 69 -12.60 -9.07 -9.69
N GLY A 70 -11.38 -9.25 -10.20
CA GLY A 70 -10.80 -8.40 -11.23
C GLY A 70 -10.32 -7.03 -10.74
N ARG A 71 -10.20 -6.83 -9.43
CA ARG A 71 -9.70 -5.59 -8.83
C ARG A 71 -8.22 -5.68 -8.47
N LEU A 72 -7.61 -4.52 -8.29
CA LEU A 72 -6.27 -4.38 -7.72
C LEU A 72 -6.34 -4.34 -6.21
N TYR A 73 -5.46 -5.10 -5.56
CA TYR A 73 -5.24 -5.08 -4.12
C TYR A 73 -3.81 -4.63 -3.85
N PHE A 74 -3.65 -3.71 -2.92
CA PHE A 74 -2.36 -3.10 -2.62
C PHE A 74 -2.33 -2.54 -1.21
N ASN A 75 -1.15 -2.21 -0.75
CA ASN A 75 -0.97 -1.64 0.58
C ASN A 75 0.16 -0.62 0.59
N PHE A 76 0.18 0.20 1.63
CA PHE A 76 1.35 0.95 2.04
C PHE A 76 1.58 0.84 3.56
N GLY A 77 2.84 0.96 3.97
CA GLY A 77 3.24 0.99 5.38
C GLY A 77 2.94 2.33 6.06
N ASN A 78 3.33 2.46 7.32
CA ASN A 78 3.03 3.64 8.15
C ASN A 78 3.65 4.95 7.61
N GLU A 79 4.63 4.88 6.73
CA GLU A 79 5.23 6.05 6.08
C GLU A 79 4.49 6.46 4.79
N GLY A 80 3.43 5.77 4.41
CA GLY A 80 2.63 6.08 3.22
C GLY A 80 2.02 7.48 3.22
N LYS A 81 1.64 7.99 4.36
CA LYS A 81 1.06 9.31 4.65
C LYS A 81 -0.26 9.62 3.96
N SER A 82 -0.31 9.60 2.65
CA SER A 82 -1.51 9.88 1.88
C SER A 82 -1.46 9.21 0.52
N LEU A 83 -2.62 8.88 -0.02
CA LEU A 83 -2.76 8.45 -1.39
C LEU A 83 -3.30 9.61 -2.23
N LEU A 84 -2.56 10.04 -3.23
CA LEU A 84 -2.99 11.04 -4.19
C LEU A 84 -3.19 10.37 -5.56
N ASN A 85 -4.14 10.86 -6.32
CA ASN A 85 -4.34 10.47 -7.72
C ASN A 85 -3.25 11.09 -8.64
N ALA A 86 -3.30 10.79 -9.91
CA ALA A 86 -2.35 11.32 -10.90
C ALA A 86 -2.36 12.86 -11.00
N ALA A 87 -3.49 13.50 -10.69
CA ALA A 87 -3.61 14.97 -10.70
C ALA A 87 -3.05 15.63 -9.42
N GLY A 88 -2.71 14.84 -8.40
CA GLY A 88 -2.22 15.34 -7.12
C GLY A 88 -3.32 15.61 -6.09
N ASP A 89 -4.56 15.22 -6.39
CA ASP A 89 -5.66 15.34 -5.44
C ASP A 89 -5.68 14.16 -4.48
N THR A 90 -6.01 14.41 -3.22
CA THR A 90 -6.19 13.34 -2.25
C THR A 90 -7.31 12.39 -2.69
N VAL A 91 -7.00 11.11 -2.78
CA VAL A 91 -7.99 10.09 -3.08
C VAL A 91 -9.03 10.04 -1.96
N VAL A 92 -10.29 10.01 -2.36
CA VAL A 92 -11.44 9.80 -1.49
C VAL A 92 -11.94 8.38 -1.76
N ASP A 93 -12.09 7.58 -0.71
CA ASP A 93 -12.55 6.22 -0.84
C ASP A 93 -14.06 6.14 -1.18
N VAL A 94 -14.55 4.93 -1.45
CA VAL A 94 -15.96 4.72 -1.80
C VAL A 94 -16.95 5.10 -0.69
N HIS A 95 -16.47 5.32 0.53
CA HIS A 95 -17.26 5.74 1.69
C HIS A 95 -17.17 7.24 1.97
N GLY A 96 -16.46 7.99 1.13
CA GLY A 96 -16.30 9.44 1.27
C GLY A 96 -15.18 9.88 2.19
N HIS A 97 -14.28 8.98 2.58
CA HIS A 97 -13.15 9.30 3.46
C HIS A 97 -11.87 9.58 2.65
N LYS A 98 -11.12 10.58 3.04
CA LYS A 98 -9.79 10.80 2.49
C LYS A 98 -8.83 9.68 2.92
N VAL A 99 -8.08 9.15 1.97
CA VAL A 99 -7.08 8.12 2.23
C VAL A 99 -5.78 8.78 2.74
N VAL A 100 -5.77 9.07 4.03
CA VAL A 100 -4.67 9.75 4.74
C VAL A 100 -4.46 9.11 6.12
N THR A 101 -3.21 9.12 6.62
CA THR A 101 -2.82 8.45 7.88
C THR A 101 -2.96 9.36 9.12
N ASN A 102 -3.93 10.24 9.14
CA ASN A 102 -4.10 11.23 10.21
C ASN A 102 -4.97 10.75 11.38
N GLY A 103 -5.46 9.50 11.33
CA GLY A 103 -6.34 8.91 12.33
C GLY A 103 -7.82 9.27 12.20
N LYS A 104 -8.25 9.81 11.03
CA LYS A 104 -9.64 10.24 10.81
C LYS A 104 -10.13 9.88 9.39
N PRO A 105 -10.67 8.69 9.14
CA PRO A 105 -10.76 7.55 10.07
C PRO A 105 -9.50 6.67 10.07
N PHE A 106 -8.64 6.77 9.06
CA PHE A 106 -7.55 5.83 8.84
C PHE A 106 -6.25 6.29 9.54
N ARG A 107 -5.47 5.32 9.94
CA ARG A 107 -4.25 5.51 10.70
C ARG A 107 -3.16 4.59 10.17
N GLU A 108 -1.92 5.11 10.04
CA GLU A 108 -0.72 4.32 9.75
C GLU A 108 -0.82 3.50 8.46
N GLY A 109 -0.22 2.33 8.40
CA GLY A 109 -0.29 1.46 7.21
C GLY A 109 -1.71 1.02 6.88
N MET A 110 -2.00 0.85 5.60
CA MET A 110 -3.32 0.50 5.10
C MET A 110 -3.24 -0.59 4.06
N VAL A 111 -4.32 -1.36 3.93
CA VAL A 111 -4.57 -2.25 2.80
C VAL A 111 -5.83 -1.79 2.08
N MET A 112 -5.76 -1.78 0.77
CA MET A 112 -6.77 -1.19 -0.10
C MET A 112 -7.06 -2.10 -1.30
N ARG A 113 -8.25 -1.89 -1.89
CA ARG A 113 -8.55 -2.37 -3.23
C ARG A 113 -9.07 -1.23 -4.10
N ALA A 114 -8.92 -1.38 -5.41
CA ALA A 114 -9.40 -0.41 -6.40
C ALA A 114 -9.76 -1.10 -7.72
N ASN A 115 -10.44 -0.41 -8.61
CA ASN A 115 -10.52 -0.82 -9.99
C ASN A 115 -9.13 -0.80 -10.64
N ILE A 116 -8.97 -1.49 -11.78
CA ILE A 116 -7.68 -1.59 -12.50
C ILE A 116 -7.18 -0.22 -12.98
N ASP A 117 -8.08 0.74 -13.17
CA ASP A 117 -7.76 2.12 -13.55
C ASP A 117 -7.46 3.05 -12.35
N GLY A 118 -7.44 2.50 -11.13
CA GLY A 118 -7.22 3.25 -9.90
C GLY A 118 -8.45 3.96 -9.34
N SER A 119 -9.60 3.83 -9.99
CA SER A 119 -10.87 4.36 -9.47
C SER A 119 -11.47 3.47 -8.38
N GLN A 120 -12.49 3.96 -7.68
CA GLN A 120 -13.24 3.22 -6.67
C GLN A 120 -12.32 2.61 -5.59
N VAL A 121 -11.38 3.40 -5.08
CA VAL A 121 -10.51 2.98 -3.99
C VAL A 121 -11.34 2.72 -2.73
N GLU A 122 -11.05 1.63 -2.05
CA GLU A 122 -11.66 1.25 -0.80
C GLU A 122 -10.59 0.80 0.20
N VAL A 123 -10.61 1.37 1.40
CA VAL A 123 -9.69 0.97 2.47
C VAL A 123 -10.30 -0.22 3.21
N LEU A 124 -9.64 -1.38 3.14
CA LEU A 124 -10.10 -2.63 3.74
C LEU A 124 -9.62 -2.80 5.18
N GLY A 125 -8.48 -2.25 5.51
CA GLY A 125 -7.93 -2.31 6.87
C GLY A 125 -6.85 -1.26 7.06
N ASN A 126 -6.62 -0.87 8.32
CA ASN A 126 -5.65 0.17 8.65
C ASN A 126 -4.94 -0.07 9.97
N ASN A 127 -4.03 0.82 10.31
CA ASN A 127 -3.23 0.79 11.54
C ASN A 127 -2.25 -0.38 11.59
N PHE A 128 -1.63 -0.67 10.44
CA PHE A 128 -0.46 -1.54 10.32
C PHE A 128 0.83 -0.73 10.48
N ARG A 129 1.94 -1.39 10.74
CA ARG A 129 3.25 -0.74 10.71
C ARG A 129 3.82 -0.72 9.29
N ASN A 130 4.31 -1.84 8.84
CA ASN A 130 4.89 -2.01 7.52
C ASN A 130 4.38 -3.32 6.92
N ASN A 131 3.08 -3.30 6.62
CA ASN A 131 2.39 -4.41 5.99
C ASN A 131 2.92 -4.59 4.58
N TYR A 132 3.64 -5.68 4.41
CA TYR A 132 4.22 -6.05 3.13
C TYR A 132 3.23 -6.93 2.38
N GLU A 133 3.17 -6.79 1.10
CA GLU A 133 2.43 -7.57 0.13
C GLU A 133 1.15 -8.29 0.65
N VAL A 134 0.05 -8.10 -0.04
CA VAL A 134 -1.18 -8.85 0.23
C VAL A 134 -1.20 -10.14 -0.57
N ALA A 135 -1.74 -11.19 0.03
CA ALA A 135 -2.11 -12.42 -0.67
C ALA A 135 -3.64 -12.56 -0.63
N ILE A 136 -4.22 -12.91 -1.75
CA ILE A 136 -5.66 -13.12 -1.87
C ILE A 136 -5.93 -14.52 -2.43
N ASP A 137 -6.80 -15.26 -1.75
CA ASP A 137 -7.19 -16.59 -2.21
C ASP A 137 -8.32 -16.51 -3.27
N PRO A 138 -8.64 -17.63 -3.94
CA PRO A 138 -9.70 -17.65 -4.95
C PRO A 138 -11.10 -17.29 -4.44
N PHE A 139 -11.30 -17.27 -3.12
CA PHE A 139 -12.55 -16.92 -2.47
C PHE A 139 -12.61 -15.46 -2.02
N GLY A 140 -11.52 -14.70 -2.24
CA GLY A 140 -11.41 -13.31 -1.85
C GLY A 140 -10.90 -13.10 -0.43
N THR A 141 -10.39 -14.13 0.24
CA THR A 141 -9.82 -14.00 1.58
C THR A 141 -8.46 -13.33 1.51
N LEU A 142 -8.28 -12.27 2.26
CA LEU A 142 -7.05 -11.48 2.28
C LEU A 142 -6.16 -11.84 3.46
N TRP A 143 -4.89 -12.00 3.17
CA TRP A 143 -3.81 -12.19 4.13
C TRP A 143 -2.67 -11.24 3.84
N GLN A 144 -1.98 -10.77 4.86
CA GLN A 144 -0.74 -10.01 4.71
C GLN A 144 0.18 -10.17 5.90
N SER A 145 1.47 -9.98 5.65
CA SER A 145 2.45 -9.85 6.72
C SER A 145 2.50 -8.41 7.24
N ASP A 146 2.94 -8.24 8.47
CA ASP A 146 3.24 -6.95 9.07
C ASP A 146 4.46 -7.14 9.98
N ASN A 147 5.52 -6.38 9.75
CA ASN A 147 6.78 -6.61 10.46
C ASN A 147 6.81 -5.93 11.82
N ASP A 148 7.79 -6.30 12.62
CA ASP A 148 8.04 -5.72 13.95
C ASP A 148 8.46 -4.24 13.87
N ASP A 149 8.56 -3.61 15.02
CA ASP A 149 8.95 -2.20 15.19
C ASP A 149 10.15 -2.04 16.13
N ASP A 150 11.16 -2.87 15.98
CA ASP A 150 12.40 -2.85 16.76
C ASP A 150 12.23 -3.11 18.28
N GLY A 151 11.01 -3.03 18.80
CA GLY A 151 10.69 -3.29 20.20
C GLY A 151 9.87 -4.53 20.44
N ASN A 152 9.20 -5.00 19.39
CA ASN A 152 8.30 -6.13 19.40
C ASN A 152 8.90 -7.29 18.62
N LYS A 153 9.71 -8.05 18.90
CA LYS A 153 10.50 -9.10 18.21
C LYS A 153 9.72 -10.09 17.33
N GLY A 154 8.48 -9.78 16.98
CA GLY A 154 7.60 -10.66 16.22
C GLY A 154 7.03 -10.01 14.97
N THR A 155 7.02 -10.73 13.86
CA THR A 155 6.20 -10.42 12.68
C THR A 155 4.84 -11.08 12.81
N ARG A 156 3.84 -10.48 12.18
CA ARG A 156 2.47 -11.00 12.17
C ARG A 156 2.08 -11.47 10.78
N ILE A 157 1.27 -12.51 10.72
CA ILE A 157 0.45 -12.83 9.55
C ILE A 157 -0.99 -12.49 9.93
N ASN A 158 -1.59 -11.57 9.20
CA ASN A 158 -2.91 -11.05 9.49
C ASN A 158 -3.92 -11.59 8.47
N TYR A 159 -5.03 -12.12 8.96
CA TYR A 159 -6.25 -12.19 8.19
C TYR A 159 -6.83 -10.77 8.14
N VAL A 160 -7.04 -10.24 6.93
CA VAL A 160 -7.57 -8.88 6.77
C VAL A 160 -9.08 -8.93 6.71
N MET A 161 -9.72 -8.52 7.80
CA MET A 161 -11.15 -8.24 7.83
C MET A 161 -11.44 -6.86 7.28
N GLU A 162 -12.51 -6.73 6.53
CA GLU A 162 -12.97 -5.42 6.06
C GLU A 162 -13.18 -4.46 7.24
N TYR A 163 -12.64 -3.25 7.10
CA TYR A 163 -12.65 -2.17 8.10
C TYR A 163 -11.91 -2.49 9.40
N GLY A 164 -11.00 -3.49 9.37
CA GLY A 164 -10.20 -3.88 10.52
C GLY A 164 -9.19 -2.81 10.94
N ASN A 165 -9.05 -2.63 12.26
CA ASN A 165 -7.95 -1.86 12.86
C ASN A 165 -6.95 -2.83 13.49
N TYR A 166 -5.68 -2.79 13.03
CA TYR A 166 -4.66 -3.79 13.38
C TYR A 166 -3.71 -3.34 14.48
N GLY A 167 -3.96 -2.16 15.05
CA GLY A 167 -3.45 -1.77 16.37
C GLY A 167 -1.96 -1.48 16.45
N TYR A 168 -1.28 -1.13 15.36
CA TYR A 168 0.11 -0.68 15.44
C TYR A 168 0.24 0.54 16.37
N ARG A 169 -0.67 1.49 16.27
CA ARG A 169 -0.79 2.58 17.25
C ARG A 169 -2.06 2.44 18.05
N ASP A 170 -1.89 2.65 19.34
CA ASP A 170 -3.00 2.79 20.27
C ASP A 170 -3.82 4.04 19.96
N GLU A 171 -5.12 3.92 19.88
CA GLU A 171 -5.99 5.03 19.49
C GLU A 171 -6.10 6.12 20.54
N MET A 172 -5.98 5.78 21.80
CA MET A 172 -6.14 6.72 22.92
C MET A 172 -4.85 7.44 23.25
N THR A 173 -3.74 6.73 23.24
CA THR A 173 -2.44 7.26 23.69
C THR A 173 -1.50 7.60 22.54
N GLY A 174 -1.75 7.07 21.32
CA GLY A 174 -0.86 7.16 20.17
C GLY A 174 0.43 6.33 20.32
N ALA A 175 0.56 5.53 21.37
CA ALA A 175 1.73 4.70 21.60
C ALA A 175 1.84 3.59 20.53
N SER A 176 3.03 3.41 19.96
CA SER A 176 3.33 2.28 19.05
C SER A 176 3.73 1.03 19.85
N TRP A 177 3.99 -0.06 19.17
CA TRP A 177 4.44 -1.31 19.80
C TRP A 177 5.78 -1.19 20.52
N SER A 178 6.68 -0.34 20.06
CA SER A 178 7.96 -0.08 20.72
C SER A 178 7.80 0.67 22.04
N THR A 179 6.70 1.39 22.20
CA THR A 179 6.40 2.16 23.40
C THR A 179 5.58 1.31 24.37
N ARG A 180 5.88 1.36 25.65
CA ARG A 180 5.05 0.70 26.68
C ARG A 180 3.61 1.22 26.60
N ARG A 181 2.70 0.36 26.23
CA ARG A 181 1.27 0.63 26.28
C ARG A 181 0.77 0.30 27.69
N THR A 182 -0.17 1.09 28.16
CA THR A 182 -0.64 1.04 29.55
C THR A 182 -1.24 -0.31 29.96
N ASN A 183 -1.63 -1.18 29.03
CA ASN A 183 -2.25 -2.47 29.31
C ASN A 183 -1.70 -3.61 28.45
N MET A 184 -0.56 -3.41 27.82
CA MET A 184 0.10 -4.50 27.12
C MET A 184 1.17 -5.09 28.02
N GLU A 185 0.96 -6.30 28.44
CA GLU A 185 2.04 -7.11 28.96
C GLU A 185 3.03 -7.40 27.83
N LYS A 186 4.31 -7.41 28.18
CA LYS A 186 5.32 -7.91 27.24
C LYS A 186 5.11 -9.42 27.13
N GLU A 187 4.56 -9.88 26.04
CA GLU A 187 4.66 -11.26 25.66
C GLU A 187 6.09 -11.62 25.27
#